data_eaeca02a0f9d5b4e0eabfe47dd907447
#
_entry.id   eaeca02a0f9d5b4e0eabfe47dd907447
#
_cell.length_a   1.000
_cell.length_b   1.000
_cell.length_c   1.000
_cell.angle_alpha   90.00
_cell.angle_beta   90.00
_cell.angle_gamma   90.00
#
_symmetry.space_group_name_H-M   'P 1'
#
loop_
_entity.id
_entity.type
_entity.pdbx_description
1 polymer ?
#
loop_
_entity_poly.entity_id
_entity_poly.type
_entity_poly.pdbx_seq_one_letter_code
_entity_poly.pdbx_strand_id
1 'polypeptide(L)'
;KHAVTCRIIDWRRVEHSSEAAGRYFTVRHNDMEKDTAFQMSASNIRYGQGTTSELGMDLDDMQLRRTLVVMDPALISLPVGERVLESLKANAVDFDLFSEVSVEPTDSSFQRAAEVAIEGDYDSFVAVGGGSTIDTAKAANLYSTYPADFFDYVNAPIGKGKPIPGPLKPLIAIPTTAGTGSETTGVAIFDYVEKHAKTGIAHRYLKPLLGIIDPDNTLTLPPAVAAATGLDVLSHALESYTAIPFTDRPRPDRPIERPAYQGTNPISDIWAIRALEMVRDYLPRAVADTSDDEARGQMLLAAAIAGIGFGNAGVHLPHGMSYPVAGRVKDFHPAGYDVDHALVPHGISVILNTPAVVRFTAPADPGRHLRAAQALGAETEGVPGEDAGEILADQVIHFMKTLEMPNGLAAVGYQQEDVPALVEGTLPQHRVTKLSPIEAGPEELTRLFTDALTIW
;
A
#
# COMPACT_ATOMS: atom_id res chain seq x y z
N LYS A 1 24.52 5.22 34.17
CA LYS A 1 24.15 6.68 34.31
C LYS A 1 25.27 7.46 33.63
N HIS A 2 25.10 7.80 32.35
CA HIS A 2 25.96 8.74 31.63
C HIS A 2 25.18 10.03 31.47
N ALA A 3 25.66 11.08 32.16
CA ALA A 3 25.13 12.41 32.00
C ALA A 3 25.73 12.99 30.70
N VAL A 4 24.87 13.25 29.72
CA VAL A 4 25.24 14.01 28.52
C VAL A 4 25.20 15.47 28.87
N THR A 5 26.37 16.13 28.95
CA THR A 5 26.45 17.57 29.20
C THR A 5 26.38 18.30 27.87
N CYS A 6 25.24 18.89 27.57
CA CYS A 6 25.09 19.81 26.44
C CYS A 6 25.63 21.20 26.88
N ARG A 7 26.71 21.70 26.25
CA ARG A 7 27.14 23.10 26.43
C ARG A 7 26.29 23.98 25.51
N ILE A 8 25.35 24.70 26.10
CA ILE A 8 24.69 25.82 25.44
C ILE A 8 25.64 27.03 25.49
N ILE A 9 26.04 27.55 24.35
CA ILE A 9 26.78 28.85 24.28
C ILE A 9 25.75 29.94 24.55
N ASP A 10 25.80 30.50 25.74
CA ASP A 10 24.90 31.56 26.19
C ASP A 10 25.31 32.89 25.58
N TRP A 11 24.44 33.48 24.76
CA TRP A 11 24.52 34.86 24.30
C TRP A 11 23.41 35.67 24.96
N ARG A 12 23.60 36.09 26.19
CA ARG A 12 22.97 37.20 26.94
C ARG A 12 22.53 36.80 28.35
N ARG A 13 23.31 37.24 29.31
CA ARG A 13 22.81 37.45 30.67
C ARG A 13 21.72 38.50 30.66
N VAL A 14 20.54 38.15 31.17
CA VAL A 14 19.65 39.10 31.86
C VAL A 14 19.10 38.35 33.08
N GLU A 15 19.43 38.87 34.25
CA GLU A 15 18.84 38.45 35.52
C GLU A 15 17.39 38.89 35.58
N HIS A 16 16.49 38.01 36.00
CA HIS A 16 15.37 38.39 36.86
C HIS A 16 14.82 37.15 37.59
N SER A 17 14.83 37.30 38.91
CA SER A 17 14.17 36.40 39.87
C SER A 17 12.65 36.51 39.79
N SER A 18 11.92 35.40 39.86
CA SER A 18 10.70 35.32 40.63
C SER A 18 10.14 33.89 40.72
N GLU A 19 9.66 33.58 41.88
CA GLU A 19 8.96 32.39 42.33
C GLU A 19 7.84 31.98 41.35
N ALA A 20 7.80 30.69 40.98
CA ALA A 20 6.64 30.12 40.31
C ALA A 20 6.14 28.88 41.09
N ALA A 21 5.03 29.08 41.80
CA ALA A 21 4.23 28.05 42.42
C ALA A 21 3.78 27.01 41.38
N GLY A 22 3.92 25.74 41.72
CA GLY A 22 3.44 24.64 40.90
C GLY A 22 1.90 24.68 40.69
N ARG A 23 1.49 24.80 39.45
CA ARG A 23 0.11 24.49 39.05
C ARG A 23 0.07 23.08 38.49
N TYR A 24 -0.51 22.17 39.21
CA TYR A 24 -0.94 20.88 38.68
C TYR A 24 -2.08 21.14 37.68
N PHE A 25 -1.84 20.98 36.40
CA PHE A 25 -2.90 20.93 35.41
C PHE A 25 -3.59 19.56 35.47
N THR A 26 -4.80 19.55 35.99
CA THR A 26 -5.74 18.44 35.77
C THR A 26 -6.19 18.50 34.31
N VAL A 27 -5.66 17.62 33.46
CA VAL A 27 -6.15 17.44 32.10
C VAL A 27 -7.57 16.86 32.17
N ARG A 28 -8.56 17.66 31.80
CA ARG A 28 -9.90 17.13 31.53
C ARG A 28 -9.83 16.30 30.25
N HIS A 29 -10.18 15.03 30.32
CA HIS A 29 -10.43 14.17 29.16
C HIS A 29 -11.56 14.81 28.33
N ASN A 30 -11.26 15.50 27.25
CA ASN A 30 -12.11 15.62 26.06
C ASN A 30 -11.57 16.48 24.89
N ASP A 31 -10.35 17.02 24.96
CA ASP A 31 -9.74 17.67 23.78
C ASP A 31 -8.34 17.06 23.58
N MET A 32 -8.26 15.93 22.88
CA MET A 32 -6.97 15.49 22.37
C MET A 32 -6.48 16.54 21.38
N GLU A 33 -5.33 17.16 21.67
CA GLU A 33 -4.71 18.13 20.77
C GLU A 33 -4.49 17.49 19.38
N LYS A 34 -4.99 18.14 18.33
CA LYS A 34 -4.82 17.67 16.95
C LYS A 34 -3.35 17.73 16.54
N ASP A 35 -2.90 16.77 15.73
CA ASP A 35 -1.54 16.79 15.21
C ASP A 35 -1.35 17.95 14.22
N THR A 36 -0.26 18.67 14.33
CA THR A 36 0.10 19.81 13.48
C THR A 36 1.22 19.44 12.51
N ALA A 37 1.67 18.18 12.51
CA ALA A 37 2.79 17.72 11.71
C ALA A 37 2.51 16.36 11.09
N PHE A 38 3.09 16.13 9.92
CA PHE A 38 3.19 14.81 9.31
C PHE A 38 4.66 14.47 9.07
N GLN A 39 4.95 13.19 8.96
CA GLN A 39 6.28 12.71 8.66
C GLN A 39 6.27 11.97 7.32
N MET A 40 6.99 12.50 6.35
CA MET A 40 7.17 11.84 5.06
C MET A 40 8.32 10.83 5.13
N SER A 41 8.11 9.65 4.58
CA SER A 41 9.13 8.62 4.40
C SER A 41 8.96 8.02 3.01
N ALA A 42 10.01 7.97 2.21
CA ALA A 42 10.02 7.37 0.90
C ALA A 42 11.21 6.44 0.76
N SER A 43 11.06 5.36 -0.01
CA SER A 43 12.18 4.55 -0.48
C SER A 43 12.97 5.33 -1.52
N ASN A 44 14.27 5.06 -1.64
CA ASN A 44 14.96 5.48 -2.86
C ASN A 44 14.37 4.71 -4.04
N ILE A 45 14.26 5.35 -5.17
CA ILE A 45 13.83 4.68 -6.41
C ILE A 45 14.87 4.91 -7.51
N ARG A 46 15.11 3.86 -8.29
CA ARG A 46 15.83 3.93 -9.56
C ARG A 46 14.89 3.50 -10.65
N TYR A 47 14.65 4.36 -11.64
CA TYR A 47 13.78 4.09 -12.76
C TYR A 47 14.56 4.07 -14.08
N GLY A 48 14.39 3.02 -14.88
CA GLY A 48 14.97 2.92 -16.21
C GLY A 48 15.05 1.49 -16.74
N GLN A 49 15.04 1.35 -18.07
CA GLN A 49 15.17 0.05 -18.72
C GLN A 49 16.54 -0.59 -18.44
N GLY A 50 16.53 -1.88 -18.09
CA GLY A 50 17.74 -2.66 -17.82
C GLY A 50 18.36 -2.43 -16.46
N THR A 51 17.79 -1.54 -15.62
CA THR A 51 18.34 -1.22 -14.28
C THR A 51 18.35 -2.41 -13.32
N THR A 52 17.57 -3.45 -13.58
CA THR A 52 17.62 -4.72 -12.83
C THR A 52 19.01 -5.37 -12.88
N SER A 53 19.75 -5.19 -13.96
CA SER A 53 21.13 -5.73 -14.10
C SER A 53 22.16 -5.07 -13.18
N GLU A 54 21.83 -3.92 -12.58
CA GLU A 54 22.72 -3.17 -11.68
C GLU A 54 22.64 -3.68 -10.21
N LEU A 55 21.68 -4.56 -9.89
CA LEU A 55 21.42 -5.05 -8.53
C LEU A 55 22.68 -5.52 -7.79
N GLY A 56 23.48 -6.36 -8.44
CA GLY A 56 24.70 -6.91 -7.83
C GLY A 56 25.75 -5.84 -7.52
N MET A 57 25.81 -4.78 -8.33
CA MET A 57 26.69 -3.62 -8.09
C MET A 57 26.22 -2.84 -6.86
N ASP A 58 24.90 -2.63 -6.68
CA ASP A 58 24.36 -1.98 -5.48
C ASP A 58 24.74 -2.75 -4.20
N LEU A 59 24.60 -4.06 -4.22
CA LEU A 59 24.95 -4.89 -3.08
C LEU A 59 26.47 -4.87 -2.79
N ASP A 60 27.29 -4.88 -3.83
CA ASP A 60 28.75 -4.76 -3.69
C ASP A 60 29.16 -3.40 -3.12
N ASP A 61 28.61 -2.30 -3.63
CA ASP A 61 28.83 -0.93 -3.15
C ASP A 61 28.42 -0.77 -1.68
N MET A 62 27.34 -1.43 -1.27
CA MET A 62 26.88 -1.47 0.12
C MET A 62 27.68 -2.47 0.99
N GLN A 63 28.61 -3.22 0.41
CA GLN A 63 29.41 -4.27 1.07
C GLN A 63 28.54 -5.40 1.65
N LEU A 64 27.39 -5.67 1.05
CA LEU A 64 26.49 -6.77 1.41
C LEU A 64 26.91 -8.02 0.65
N ARG A 65 27.07 -9.14 1.38
CA ARG A 65 27.72 -10.33 0.85
C ARG A 65 26.84 -11.57 0.81
N ARG A 66 25.81 -11.62 1.65
CA ARG A 66 24.93 -12.77 1.76
C ARG A 66 23.47 -12.33 1.78
N THR A 67 22.77 -12.54 0.68
CA THR A 67 21.40 -12.06 0.50
C THR A 67 20.38 -13.20 0.39
N LEU A 68 19.19 -13.02 0.97
CA LEU A 68 18.03 -13.85 0.65
C LEU A 68 17.27 -13.23 -0.52
N VAL A 69 17.22 -13.93 -1.64
CA VAL A 69 16.40 -13.56 -2.80
C VAL A 69 15.04 -14.20 -2.65
N VAL A 70 14.02 -13.39 -2.40
CA VAL A 70 12.60 -13.82 -2.40
C VAL A 70 12.04 -13.53 -3.78
N MET A 71 11.66 -14.57 -4.52
CA MET A 71 11.24 -14.45 -5.91
C MET A 71 9.99 -15.27 -6.18
N ASP A 72 9.03 -14.69 -6.91
CA ASP A 72 7.88 -15.44 -7.42
C ASP A 72 8.37 -16.61 -8.29
N PRO A 73 7.92 -17.85 -8.03
CA PRO A 73 8.39 -19.03 -8.76
C PRO A 73 8.18 -18.93 -10.27
N ALA A 74 7.13 -18.26 -10.72
CA ALA A 74 6.86 -18.05 -12.15
C ALA A 74 7.93 -17.19 -12.86
N LEU A 75 8.66 -16.35 -12.10
CA LEU A 75 9.64 -15.42 -12.66
C LEU A 75 11.04 -16.02 -12.81
N ILE A 76 11.34 -17.15 -12.17
CA ILE A 76 12.71 -17.70 -12.11
C ILE A 76 13.30 -17.95 -13.50
N SER A 77 12.47 -18.47 -14.43
CA SER A 77 12.87 -18.76 -15.81
C SER A 77 12.50 -17.65 -16.80
N LEU A 78 12.01 -16.52 -16.33
CA LEU A 78 11.71 -15.36 -17.16
C LEU A 78 12.90 -14.38 -17.17
N PRO A 79 12.95 -13.47 -18.17
CA PRO A 79 14.09 -12.56 -18.32
C PRO A 79 14.43 -11.74 -17.08
N VAL A 80 13.45 -11.39 -16.23
CA VAL A 80 13.70 -10.66 -14.99
C VAL A 80 14.44 -11.52 -13.97
N GLY A 81 14.03 -12.77 -13.78
CA GLY A 81 14.68 -13.71 -12.85
C GLY A 81 16.10 -14.02 -13.29
N GLU A 82 16.30 -14.31 -14.58
CA GLU A 82 17.64 -14.56 -15.15
C GLU A 82 18.55 -13.35 -14.94
N ARG A 83 18.10 -12.12 -15.24
CA ARG A 83 18.89 -10.89 -15.04
C ARG A 83 19.30 -10.68 -13.59
N VAL A 84 18.40 -10.91 -12.65
CA VAL A 84 18.69 -10.81 -11.21
C VAL A 84 19.78 -11.79 -10.81
N LEU A 85 19.60 -13.07 -11.13
CA LEU A 85 20.55 -14.13 -10.77
C LEU A 85 21.92 -13.96 -11.43
N GLU A 86 21.95 -13.50 -12.68
CA GLU A 86 23.19 -13.18 -13.40
C GLU A 86 23.91 -11.98 -12.78
N SER A 87 23.18 -10.91 -12.41
CA SER A 87 23.74 -9.73 -11.77
C SER A 87 24.40 -10.07 -10.42
N LEU A 88 23.76 -10.89 -9.61
CA LEU A 88 24.32 -11.35 -8.33
C LEU A 88 25.61 -12.16 -8.53
N LYS A 89 25.58 -13.13 -9.46
CA LYS A 89 26.75 -13.97 -9.77
C LYS A 89 27.93 -13.15 -10.31
N ALA A 90 27.66 -12.20 -11.21
CA ALA A 90 28.67 -11.34 -11.82
C ALA A 90 29.41 -10.47 -10.80
N ASN A 91 28.75 -10.11 -9.69
CA ASN A 91 29.30 -9.28 -8.62
C ASN A 91 29.72 -10.11 -7.37
N ALA A 92 29.79 -11.44 -7.50
CA ALA A 92 30.21 -12.36 -6.44
C ALA A 92 29.43 -12.21 -5.12
N VAL A 93 28.14 -11.86 -5.20
CA VAL A 93 27.23 -11.85 -4.05
C VAL A 93 26.76 -13.28 -3.78
N ASP A 94 26.94 -13.78 -2.57
CA ASP A 94 26.40 -15.06 -2.14
C ASP A 94 24.90 -14.94 -1.88
N PHE A 95 24.09 -15.87 -2.37
CA PHE A 95 22.65 -15.80 -2.20
C PHE A 95 21.99 -17.17 -2.10
N ASP A 96 20.92 -17.22 -1.33
CA ASP A 96 19.93 -18.29 -1.39
C ASP A 96 18.63 -17.78 -2.03
N LEU A 97 17.92 -18.67 -2.74
CA LEU A 97 16.66 -18.36 -3.39
C LEU A 97 15.50 -18.97 -2.60
N PHE A 98 14.57 -18.11 -2.14
CA PHE A 98 13.29 -18.51 -1.58
C PHE A 98 12.19 -18.24 -2.61
N SER A 99 11.49 -19.28 -3.05
CA SER A 99 10.42 -19.21 -4.05
C SER A 99 9.10 -19.83 -3.60
N GLU A 100 8.96 -20.15 -2.32
CA GLU A 100 7.69 -20.60 -1.73
C GLU A 100 6.75 -19.41 -1.50
N VAL A 101 6.56 -18.57 -2.55
CA VAL A 101 5.68 -17.39 -2.51
C VAL A 101 4.34 -17.75 -3.13
N SER A 102 3.25 -17.37 -2.46
CA SER A 102 1.89 -17.50 -2.97
C SER A 102 1.31 -16.15 -3.37
N VAL A 103 0.47 -16.14 -4.39
CA VAL A 103 -0.42 -14.99 -4.67
C VAL A 103 -1.35 -14.85 -3.46
N GLU A 104 -1.49 -13.62 -2.94
CA GLU A 104 -2.18 -13.38 -1.67
C GLU A 104 -1.56 -14.20 -0.52
N PRO A 105 -0.42 -13.77 0.05
CA PRO A 105 0.31 -14.55 1.02
C PRO A 105 -0.50 -14.75 2.30
N THR A 106 -0.28 -15.89 2.96
CA THR A 106 -0.95 -16.25 4.20
C THR A 106 -0.04 -16.02 5.40
N ASP A 107 -0.62 -16.06 6.60
CA ASP A 107 0.14 -16.04 7.86
C ASP A 107 1.19 -17.18 7.90
N SER A 108 0.84 -18.37 7.43
CA SER A 108 1.78 -19.50 7.36
C SER A 108 2.90 -19.30 6.33
N SER A 109 2.60 -18.70 5.17
CA SER A 109 3.64 -18.41 4.16
C SER A 109 4.65 -17.36 4.65
N PHE A 110 4.20 -16.33 5.39
CA PHE A 110 5.10 -15.37 6.03
C PHE A 110 5.97 -16.01 7.10
N GLN A 111 5.39 -16.89 7.93
CA GLN A 111 6.15 -17.62 8.96
C GLN A 111 7.21 -18.53 8.32
N ARG A 112 6.87 -19.23 7.24
CA ARG A 112 7.81 -20.06 6.51
C ARG A 112 9.00 -19.28 5.94
N ALA A 113 8.74 -18.13 5.34
CA ALA A 113 9.79 -17.25 4.84
C ALA A 113 10.68 -16.69 5.97
N ALA A 114 10.07 -16.39 7.12
CA ALA A 114 10.80 -15.93 8.31
C ALA A 114 11.71 -17.03 8.88
N GLU A 115 11.27 -18.28 8.93
CA GLU A 115 12.07 -19.43 9.37
C GLU A 115 13.35 -19.56 8.51
N VAL A 116 13.21 -19.56 7.19
CA VAL A 116 14.33 -19.64 6.26
C VAL A 116 15.30 -18.46 6.46
N ALA A 117 14.73 -17.25 6.67
CA ALA A 117 15.55 -16.06 6.87
C ALA A 117 16.32 -16.06 8.21
N ILE A 118 15.75 -16.68 9.25
CA ILE A 118 16.44 -16.84 10.56
C ILE A 118 17.57 -17.86 10.45
N GLU A 119 17.35 -18.98 9.76
CA GLU A 119 18.35 -20.04 9.62
C GLU A 119 19.56 -19.64 8.76
N GLY A 120 19.34 -18.78 7.74
CA GLY A 120 20.36 -18.46 6.75
C GLY A 120 21.32 -17.35 7.13
N ASP A 121 21.04 -16.55 8.18
CA ASP A 121 21.87 -15.42 8.66
C ASP A 121 22.30 -14.45 7.55
N TYR A 122 21.31 -13.95 6.79
CA TYR A 122 21.52 -13.01 5.68
C TYR A 122 21.79 -11.59 6.19
N ASP A 123 22.63 -10.82 5.48
CA ASP A 123 22.88 -9.40 5.74
C ASP A 123 21.95 -8.46 4.95
N SER A 124 21.26 -9.00 3.93
CA SER A 124 20.39 -8.26 3.05
C SER A 124 19.27 -9.13 2.47
N PHE A 125 18.28 -8.46 1.86
CA PHE A 125 17.14 -9.08 1.21
C PHE A 125 16.94 -8.46 -0.18
N VAL A 126 16.55 -9.30 -1.15
CA VAL A 126 16.11 -8.89 -2.48
C VAL A 126 14.74 -9.49 -2.73
N ALA A 127 13.77 -8.69 -3.11
CA ALA A 127 12.43 -9.14 -3.50
C ALA A 127 12.20 -8.92 -4.98
N VAL A 128 11.82 -9.96 -5.72
CA VAL A 128 11.57 -9.91 -7.17
C VAL A 128 10.18 -10.44 -7.47
N GLY A 129 9.24 -9.55 -7.78
CA GLY A 129 7.86 -9.96 -8.01
C GLY A 129 6.83 -8.86 -7.77
N GLY A 130 5.58 -9.24 -7.61
CA GLY A 130 4.49 -8.35 -7.23
C GLY A 130 4.47 -8.06 -5.72
N GLY A 131 3.39 -7.42 -5.28
CA GLY A 131 3.18 -7.07 -3.87
C GLY A 131 3.32 -8.26 -2.92
N SER A 132 2.76 -9.41 -3.26
CA SER A 132 2.85 -10.64 -2.45
C SER A 132 4.29 -11.06 -2.16
N THR A 133 5.16 -11.01 -3.16
CA THR A 133 6.59 -11.33 -3.02
C THR A 133 7.33 -10.31 -2.16
N ILE A 134 7.08 -9.02 -2.41
CA ILE A 134 7.73 -7.94 -1.67
C ILE A 134 7.30 -7.96 -0.21
N ASP A 135 6.02 -8.19 0.07
CA ASP A 135 5.49 -8.26 1.43
C ASP A 135 6.00 -9.50 2.19
N THR A 136 6.16 -10.64 1.50
CA THR A 136 6.82 -11.83 2.06
C THR A 136 8.28 -11.53 2.45
N ALA A 137 9.04 -10.82 1.61
CA ALA A 137 10.41 -10.42 1.92
C ALA A 137 10.49 -9.44 3.10
N LYS A 138 9.54 -8.49 3.20
CA LYS A 138 9.43 -7.58 4.37
C LYS A 138 9.19 -8.35 5.66
N ALA A 139 8.29 -9.34 5.65
CA ALA A 139 7.99 -10.16 6.80
C ALA A 139 9.22 -11.01 7.19
N ALA A 140 9.85 -11.69 6.23
CA ALA A 140 11.06 -12.46 6.45
C ALA A 140 12.19 -11.61 7.07
N ASN A 141 12.41 -10.40 6.55
CA ASN A 141 13.38 -9.45 7.10
C ASN A 141 13.03 -9.04 8.54
N LEU A 142 11.76 -8.69 8.79
CA LEU A 142 11.31 -8.27 10.11
C LEU A 142 11.57 -9.35 11.17
N TYR A 143 11.05 -10.55 10.95
CA TYR A 143 11.11 -11.62 11.95
C TYR A 143 12.51 -12.23 12.09
N SER A 144 13.36 -12.18 11.06
CA SER A 144 14.77 -12.57 11.19
C SER A 144 15.63 -11.52 11.87
N THR A 145 15.26 -10.24 11.78
CA THR A 145 15.99 -9.14 12.47
C THR A 145 15.55 -8.99 13.92
N TYR A 146 14.24 -9.09 14.18
CA TYR A 146 13.63 -8.95 15.50
C TYR A 146 12.67 -10.11 15.78
N PRO A 147 13.17 -11.30 16.13
CA PRO A 147 12.34 -12.46 16.43
C PRO A 147 11.31 -12.18 17.52
N ALA A 148 10.06 -12.56 17.27
CA ALA A 148 8.95 -12.41 18.20
C ALA A 148 7.82 -13.40 17.81
N ASP A 149 6.79 -13.51 18.66
CA ASP A 149 5.56 -14.21 18.28
C ASP A 149 4.97 -13.53 17.04
N PHE A 150 4.44 -14.31 16.09
CA PHE A 150 3.98 -13.78 14.79
C PHE A 150 2.98 -12.64 14.95
N PHE A 151 1.99 -12.77 15.84
CA PHE A 151 0.97 -11.75 16.07
C PHE A 151 1.43 -10.55 16.93
N ASP A 152 2.69 -10.51 17.37
CA ASP A 152 3.21 -9.37 18.13
C ASP A 152 3.27 -8.09 17.27
N TYR A 153 3.74 -8.19 16.01
CA TYR A 153 3.85 -7.05 15.09
C TYR A 153 2.61 -6.84 14.22
N VAL A 154 1.74 -7.83 14.08
CA VAL A 154 0.49 -7.71 13.31
C VAL A 154 -0.41 -6.63 13.89
N ASN A 155 -1.04 -5.86 13.01
CA ASN A 155 -1.90 -4.74 13.38
C ASN A 155 -3.06 -5.14 14.29
N ALA A 156 -3.37 -4.30 15.28
CA ALA A 156 -4.59 -4.43 16.08
C ALA A 156 -5.86 -4.22 15.20
N PRO A 157 -7.00 -4.85 15.53
CA PRO A 157 -7.26 -5.69 16.71
C PRO A 157 -6.87 -7.17 16.53
N ILE A 158 -6.41 -7.60 15.34
CA ILE A 158 -6.08 -9.00 15.05
C ILE A 158 -4.80 -9.41 15.79
N GLY A 159 -3.75 -8.60 15.70
CA GLY A 159 -2.52 -8.77 16.45
C GLY A 159 -2.36 -7.74 17.56
N LYS A 160 -1.15 -7.67 18.14
CA LYS A 160 -0.83 -6.77 19.26
C LYS A 160 -0.34 -5.39 18.80
N GLY A 161 0.04 -5.24 17.53
CA GLY A 161 0.54 -3.98 16.98
C GLY A 161 1.78 -3.43 17.70
N LYS A 162 2.67 -4.30 18.20
CA LYS A 162 3.89 -3.86 18.88
C LYS A 162 4.78 -3.07 17.91
N PRO A 163 5.40 -1.99 18.37
CA PRO A 163 6.34 -1.24 17.53
C PRO A 163 7.57 -2.09 17.19
N ILE A 164 8.07 -1.95 15.95
CA ILE A 164 9.32 -2.57 15.52
C ILE A 164 10.47 -1.88 16.27
N PRO A 165 11.39 -2.63 16.92
CA PRO A 165 12.38 -2.06 17.83
C PRO A 165 13.41 -1.12 17.17
N GLY A 166 13.68 -1.30 15.85
CA GLY A 166 14.69 -0.52 15.14
C GLY A 166 14.69 -0.76 13.63
N PRO A 167 15.68 -0.20 12.90
CA PRO A 167 15.83 -0.44 11.47
C PRO A 167 16.00 -1.91 11.14
N LEU A 168 15.46 -2.32 9.98
CA LEU A 168 15.65 -3.66 9.43
C LEU A 168 16.92 -3.73 8.59
N LYS A 169 17.28 -4.93 8.16
CA LYS A 169 18.37 -5.16 7.18
C LYS A 169 18.00 -4.53 5.84
N PRO A 170 18.97 -4.13 4.99
CA PRO A 170 18.69 -3.60 3.67
C PRO A 170 17.80 -4.54 2.86
N LEU A 171 16.74 -3.99 2.26
CA LEU A 171 15.84 -4.67 1.33
C LEU A 171 15.83 -3.88 0.02
N ILE A 172 16.18 -4.54 -1.09
CA ILE A 172 15.99 -4.03 -2.44
C ILE A 172 14.78 -4.71 -3.05
N ALA A 173 13.82 -3.94 -3.54
CA ALA A 173 12.60 -4.46 -4.15
C ALA A 173 12.56 -4.17 -5.65
N ILE A 174 12.28 -5.20 -6.44
CA ILE A 174 12.19 -5.18 -7.90
C ILE A 174 10.77 -5.57 -8.30
N PRO A 175 9.86 -4.60 -8.45
CA PRO A 175 8.48 -4.88 -8.81
C PRO A 175 8.38 -5.38 -10.26
N THR A 176 7.48 -6.35 -10.48
CA THR A 176 7.13 -6.89 -11.80
C THR A 176 5.66 -6.65 -12.15
N THR A 177 4.90 -6.05 -11.25
CA THR A 177 3.50 -5.64 -11.44
C THR A 177 3.35 -4.14 -11.19
N ALA A 178 2.53 -3.48 -11.99
CA ALA A 178 2.24 -2.06 -11.87
C ALA A 178 0.97 -1.84 -11.02
N GLY A 179 1.06 -2.04 -9.69
CA GLY A 179 -0.12 -2.01 -8.82
C GLY A 179 0.17 -1.54 -7.40
N THR A 180 0.62 -2.44 -6.57
CA THR A 180 0.66 -2.27 -5.12
C THR A 180 1.58 -1.18 -4.59
N GLY A 181 2.61 -0.76 -5.37
CA GLY A 181 3.63 0.16 -4.88
C GLY A 181 4.37 -0.34 -3.64
N SER A 182 4.40 -1.67 -3.40
CA SER A 182 4.97 -2.24 -2.18
C SER A 182 6.46 -1.94 -2.03
N GLU A 183 7.18 -1.70 -3.11
CA GLU A 183 8.58 -1.26 -3.13
C GLU A 183 8.80 0.12 -2.49
N THR A 184 7.73 0.89 -2.29
CA THR A 184 7.78 2.23 -1.67
C THR A 184 6.98 2.35 -0.38
N THR A 185 6.31 1.27 0.07
CA THR A 185 5.43 1.30 1.24
C THR A 185 5.99 0.56 2.45
N GLY A 186 5.60 0.99 3.63
CA GLY A 186 5.94 0.37 4.91
C GLY A 186 4.86 -0.58 5.43
N VAL A 187 4.26 -1.38 4.53
CA VAL A 187 3.17 -2.30 4.87
C VAL A 187 3.48 -3.66 4.25
N ALA A 188 3.11 -4.73 4.95
CA ALA A 188 3.09 -6.10 4.45
C ALA A 188 1.72 -6.71 4.78
N ILE A 189 0.98 -7.15 3.74
CA ILE A 189 -0.39 -7.64 3.86
C ILE A 189 -0.41 -9.15 3.66
N PHE A 190 -1.24 -9.85 4.44
CA PHE A 190 -1.44 -11.29 4.35
C PHE A 190 -2.87 -11.69 4.75
N ASP A 191 -3.27 -12.88 4.33
CA ASP A 191 -4.52 -13.51 4.74
C ASP A 191 -4.31 -14.32 6.02
N TYR A 192 -5.07 -13.99 7.05
CA TYR A 192 -5.17 -14.81 8.25
C TYR A 192 -6.23 -15.90 8.01
N VAL A 193 -5.75 -17.07 7.62
CA VAL A 193 -6.59 -18.16 7.11
C VAL A 193 -7.65 -18.60 8.11
N GLU A 194 -7.29 -18.76 9.38
CA GLU A 194 -8.21 -19.23 10.44
C GLU A 194 -9.43 -18.30 10.61
N LYS A 195 -9.27 -17.00 10.40
CA LYS A 195 -10.35 -16.01 10.59
C LYS A 195 -10.96 -15.49 9.29
N HIS A 196 -10.56 -16.04 8.14
CA HIS A 196 -10.97 -15.53 6.82
C HIS A 196 -10.87 -13.98 6.75
N ALA A 197 -9.77 -13.45 7.25
CA ALA A 197 -9.57 -12.01 7.40
C ALA A 197 -8.23 -11.58 6.83
N LYS A 198 -8.23 -10.59 5.95
CA LYS A 198 -7.02 -9.94 5.47
C LYS A 198 -6.54 -8.92 6.51
N THR A 199 -5.26 -8.96 6.83
CA THR A 199 -4.61 -8.06 7.78
C THR A 199 -3.17 -7.80 7.37
N GLY A 200 -2.37 -7.13 8.20
CA GLY A 200 -0.98 -6.88 7.87
C GLY A 200 -0.18 -6.30 9.02
N ILE A 201 1.06 -5.99 8.68
CA ILE A 201 2.01 -5.30 9.55
C ILE A 201 2.30 -3.94 8.91
N ALA A 202 2.19 -2.86 9.66
CA ALA A 202 2.41 -1.51 9.15
C ALA A 202 3.43 -0.76 10.02
N HIS A 203 4.60 -0.49 9.47
CA HIS A 203 5.64 0.30 10.14
C HIS A 203 6.61 0.89 9.12
N ARG A 204 7.09 2.12 9.38
CA ARG A 204 8.02 2.81 8.47
C ARG A 204 9.31 2.04 8.17
N TYR A 205 9.78 1.18 9.09
CA TYR A 205 10.98 0.37 8.91
C TYR A 205 10.82 -0.79 7.93
N LEU A 206 9.58 -1.13 7.54
CA LEU A 206 9.32 -2.12 6.49
C LEU A 206 9.57 -1.57 5.07
N LYS A 207 9.72 -0.24 4.91
CA LYS A 207 9.98 0.33 3.58
C LYS A 207 11.31 -0.20 3.03
N PRO A 208 11.31 -0.73 1.80
CA PRO A 208 12.54 -1.10 1.13
C PRO A 208 13.52 0.08 1.07
N LEU A 209 14.81 -0.21 1.16
CA LEU A 209 15.87 0.78 1.02
C LEU A 209 15.92 1.36 -0.40
N LEU A 210 15.71 0.49 -1.40
CA LEU A 210 15.72 0.82 -2.82
C LEU A 210 14.62 0.06 -3.55
N GLY A 211 13.86 0.76 -4.39
CA GLY A 211 12.99 0.19 -5.42
C GLY A 211 13.67 0.31 -6.78
N ILE A 212 13.94 -0.80 -7.45
CA ILE A 212 14.44 -0.82 -8.85
C ILE A 212 13.24 -0.96 -9.77
N ILE A 213 12.83 0.14 -10.37
CA ILE A 213 11.65 0.28 -11.19
C ILE A 213 12.06 0.14 -12.68
N ASP A 214 12.19 -1.10 -13.12
CA ASP A 214 12.66 -1.43 -14.48
C ASP A 214 11.46 -1.75 -15.38
N PRO A 215 11.15 -0.92 -16.39
CA PRO A 215 10.05 -1.17 -17.33
C PRO A 215 10.07 -2.54 -17.99
N ASP A 216 11.26 -3.08 -18.27
CA ASP A 216 11.41 -4.40 -18.90
C ASP A 216 10.80 -5.54 -18.05
N ASN A 217 10.62 -5.33 -16.75
CA ASN A 217 10.07 -6.35 -15.86
C ASN A 217 8.55 -6.53 -15.99
N THR A 218 7.87 -5.65 -16.74
CA THR A 218 6.41 -5.72 -16.98
C THR A 218 6.03 -6.30 -18.33
N LEU A 219 7.01 -6.57 -19.22
CA LEU A 219 6.75 -7.00 -20.60
C LEU A 219 6.01 -8.34 -20.68
N THR A 220 6.16 -9.22 -19.68
CA THR A 220 5.48 -10.51 -19.62
C THR A 220 4.17 -10.49 -18.85
N LEU A 221 3.77 -9.31 -18.31
CA LEU A 221 2.57 -9.21 -17.49
C LEU A 221 1.29 -9.40 -18.32
N PRO A 222 0.39 -10.35 -17.97
CA PRO A 222 -0.86 -10.54 -18.70
C PRO A 222 -1.76 -9.30 -18.66
N PRO A 223 -2.52 -8.99 -19.73
CA PRO A 223 -3.41 -7.82 -19.78
C PRO A 223 -4.42 -7.74 -18.63
N ALA A 224 -5.03 -8.87 -18.25
CA ALA A 224 -5.98 -8.91 -17.14
C ALA A 224 -5.34 -8.57 -15.79
N VAL A 225 -4.08 -9.00 -15.58
CA VAL A 225 -3.32 -8.63 -14.38
C VAL A 225 -2.94 -7.15 -14.44
N ALA A 226 -2.53 -6.63 -15.62
CA ALA A 226 -2.24 -5.21 -15.81
C ALA A 226 -3.47 -4.32 -15.53
N ALA A 227 -4.67 -4.76 -15.96
CA ALA A 227 -5.92 -4.06 -15.71
C ALA A 227 -6.25 -4.02 -14.20
N ALA A 228 -6.23 -5.17 -13.53
CA ALA A 228 -6.52 -5.27 -12.11
C ALA A 228 -5.53 -4.45 -11.28
N THR A 229 -4.23 -4.57 -11.54
CA THR A 229 -3.20 -3.84 -10.80
C THR A 229 -3.20 -2.34 -11.11
N GLY A 230 -3.48 -1.94 -12.36
CA GLY A 230 -3.60 -0.53 -12.73
C GLY A 230 -4.81 0.17 -12.07
N LEU A 231 -5.92 -0.54 -11.88
CA LEU A 231 -7.07 -0.03 -11.12
C LEU A 231 -6.77 0.05 -9.62
N ASP A 232 -5.86 -0.77 -9.11
CA ASP A 232 -5.33 -0.63 -7.75
C ASP A 232 -4.52 0.68 -7.61
N VAL A 233 -3.69 1.03 -8.60
CA VAL A 233 -2.99 2.34 -8.64
C VAL A 233 -3.98 3.50 -8.60
N LEU A 234 -5.07 3.42 -9.40
CA LEU A 234 -6.14 4.41 -9.39
C LEU A 234 -6.71 4.56 -7.98
N SER A 235 -7.08 3.44 -7.35
CA SER A 235 -7.67 3.42 -6.01
C SER A 235 -6.71 3.97 -4.95
N HIS A 236 -5.44 3.56 -4.97
CA HIS A 236 -4.39 4.07 -4.08
C HIS A 236 -4.25 5.58 -4.14
N ALA A 237 -4.13 6.13 -5.36
CA ALA A 237 -3.98 7.55 -5.58
C ALA A 237 -5.25 8.32 -5.16
N LEU A 238 -6.42 7.82 -5.54
CA LEU A 238 -7.71 8.43 -5.23
C LEU A 238 -7.98 8.48 -3.73
N GLU A 239 -7.83 7.34 -3.05
CA GLU A 239 -8.07 7.24 -1.60
C GLU A 239 -7.08 8.07 -0.80
N SER A 240 -5.80 8.07 -1.16
CA SER A 240 -4.81 8.91 -0.48
C SER A 240 -5.11 10.39 -0.63
N TYR A 241 -5.60 10.79 -1.79
CA TYR A 241 -5.98 12.18 -2.07
C TYR A 241 -7.26 12.59 -1.34
N THR A 242 -8.24 11.70 -1.19
CA THR A 242 -9.54 11.99 -0.55
C THR A 242 -9.60 11.59 0.92
N ALA A 243 -8.52 11.09 1.53
CA ALA A 243 -8.44 10.79 2.94
C ALA A 243 -8.63 12.03 3.84
N ILE A 244 -8.91 11.82 5.14
CA ILE A 244 -8.92 12.92 6.11
C ILE A 244 -7.58 13.67 6.11
N PRO A 245 -7.57 14.99 6.36
CA PRO A 245 -6.33 15.74 6.54
C PRO A 245 -5.48 15.20 7.70
N PHE A 246 -4.15 15.24 7.56
CA PHE A 246 -3.23 14.82 8.64
C PHE A 246 -3.47 15.60 9.94
N THR A 247 -4.01 16.82 9.84
CA THR A 247 -4.38 17.67 10.99
C THR A 247 -5.60 17.19 11.75
N ASP A 248 -6.39 16.27 11.21
CA ASP A 248 -7.60 15.74 11.88
C ASP A 248 -7.34 14.52 12.75
N ARG A 249 -6.08 14.17 12.93
CA ARG A 249 -5.64 13.09 13.80
C ARG A 249 -5.23 13.59 15.19
N PRO A 250 -5.35 12.74 16.22
CA PRO A 250 -4.76 13.02 17.52
C PRO A 250 -3.23 13.17 17.41
N ARG A 251 -2.68 14.15 18.13
CA ARG A 251 -1.24 14.33 18.24
C ARG A 251 -0.64 13.21 19.10
N PRO A 252 0.38 12.49 18.62
CA PRO A 252 1.05 11.49 19.43
C PRO A 252 2.00 12.14 20.45
N ASP A 253 2.27 11.47 21.55
CA ASP A 253 3.21 11.93 22.57
C ASP A 253 4.66 11.99 22.04
N ARG A 254 4.99 11.08 21.12
CA ARG A 254 6.33 10.97 20.53
C ARG A 254 6.29 10.89 19.01
N PRO A 255 7.26 11.49 18.30
CA PRO A 255 7.30 11.42 16.82
C PRO A 255 7.30 10.01 16.24
N ILE A 256 7.90 9.04 16.97
CA ILE A 256 7.96 7.64 16.52
C ILE A 256 6.59 6.95 16.50
N GLU A 257 5.65 7.45 17.27
CA GLU A 257 4.30 6.90 17.40
C GLU A 257 3.36 7.37 16.28
N ARG A 258 3.80 8.30 15.41
CA ARG A 258 3.02 8.63 14.22
C ARG A 258 2.84 7.38 13.37
N PRO A 259 1.60 7.02 13.01
CA PRO A 259 1.33 5.82 12.23
C PRO A 259 1.97 5.93 10.83
N ALA A 260 2.07 4.81 10.13
CA ALA A 260 2.52 4.80 8.73
C ALA A 260 1.55 5.61 7.86
N TYR A 261 0.24 5.47 8.06
CA TYR A 261 -0.82 6.19 7.37
C TYR A 261 -1.28 7.39 8.19
N GLN A 262 -1.12 8.58 7.67
CA GLN A 262 -1.26 9.82 8.43
C GLN A 262 -2.38 10.75 7.96
N GLY A 263 -3.10 10.38 6.91
CA GLY A 263 -4.05 11.24 6.22
C GLY A 263 -3.40 12.07 5.10
N THR A 264 -4.23 12.69 4.30
CA THR A 264 -3.78 13.50 3.18
C THR A 264 -2.91 14.66 3.65
N ASN A 265 -1.89 15.01 2.86
CA ASN A 265 -0.94 16.06 3.13
C ASN A 265 -0.39 16.65 1.83
N PRO A 266 0.16 17.89 1.84
CA PRO A 266 0.56 18.58 0.61
C PRO A 266 1.59 17.85 -0.26
N ILE A 267 2.43 16.98 0.33
CA ILE A 267 3.44 16.23 -0.43
C ILE A 267 2.80 14.99 -1.07
N SER A 268 2.02 14.22 -0.31
CA SER A 268 1.31 13.05 -0.85
C SER A 268 0.33 13.44 -1.96
N ASP A 269 -0.29 14.61 -1.87
CA ASP A 269 -1.24 15.14 -2.86
C ASP A 269 -0.60 15.32 -4.25
N ILE A 270 0.66 15.77 -4.30
CA ILE A 270 1.40 15.93 -5.56
C ILE A 270 1.54 14.57 -6.26
N TRP A 271 1.91 13.55 -5.52
CA TRP A 271 2.10 12.19 -6.04
C TRP A 271 0.77 11.54 -6.45
N ALA A 272 -0.27 11.73 -5.63
CA ALA A 272 -1.60 11.17 -5.89
C ALA A 272 -2.20 11.74 -7.20
N ILE A 273 -2.21 13.06 -7.36
CA ILE A 273 -2.75 13.69 -8.58
C ILE A 273 -1.93 13.26 -9.81
N ARG A 274 -0.59 13.24 -9.71
CA ARG A 274 0.23 12.79 -10.83
C ARG A 274 -0.03 11.34 -11.20
N ALA A 275 -0.22 10.46 -10.22
CA ALA A 275 -0.56 9.07 -10.48
C ALA A 275 -1.92 8.92 -11.19
N LEU A 276 -2.96 9.69 -10.79
CA LEU A 276 -4.26 9.70 -11.48
C LEU A 276 -4.15 10.16 -12.94
N GLU A 277 -3.36 11.21 -13.21
CA GLU A 277 -3.08 11.68 -14.58
C GLU A 277 -2.39 10.59 -15.42
N MET A 278 -1.41 9.88 -14.84
CA MET A 278 -0.72 8.79 -15.52
C MET A 278 -1.64 7.59 -15.76
N VAL A 279 -2.50 7.24 -14.82
CA VAL A 279 -3.54 6.21 -15.01
C VAL A 279 -4.43 6.57 -16.20
N ARG A 280 -4.91 7.82 -16.28
CA ARG A 280 -5.72 8.30 -17.40
C ARG A 280 -5.00 8.12 -18.76
N ASP A 281 -3.74 8.52 -18.82
CA ASP A 281 -3.00 8.58 -20.08
C ASP A 281 -2.49 7.20 -20.53
N TYR A 282 -2.18 6.31 -19.60
CA TYR A 282 -1.41 5.10 -19.91
C TYR A 282 -2.14 3.79 -19.60
N LEU A 283 -3.04 3.72 -18.60
CA LEU A 283 -3.64 2.43 -18.22
C LEU A 283 -4.44 1.77 -19.35
N PRO A 284 -5.32 2.46 -20.08
CA PRO A 284 -6.04 1.85 -21.19
C PRO A 284 -5.11 1.34 -22.30
N ARG A 285 -4.02 2.08 -22.58
CA ARG A 285 -3.01 1.69 -23.57
C ARG A 285 -2.22 0.44 -23.12
N ALA A 286 -1.76 0.43 -21.87
CA ALA A 286 -0.96 -0.67 -21.31
C ALA A 286 -1.72 -2.00 -21.28
N VAL A 287 -3.06 -1.95 -21.18
CA VAL A 287 -3.93 -3.14 -21.20
C VAL A 287 -4.28 -3.55 -22.62
N ALA A 288 -4.60 -2.59 -23.49
CA ALA A 288 -5.03 -2.86 -24.85
C ALA A 288 -3.87 -3.41 -25.74
N ASP A 289 -2.64 -2.96 -25.52
CA ASP A 289 -1.48 -3.36 -26.30
C ASP A 289 -0.32 -3.81 -25.37
N THR A 290 -0.06 -5.11 -25.37
CA THR A 290 1.05 -5.69 -24.59
C THR A 290 2.43 -5.30 -25.09
N SER A 291 2.54 -4.75 -26.29
CA SER A 291 3.78 -4.26 -26.90
C SER A 291 3.99 -2.75 -26.72
N ASP A 292 3.08 -2.04 -26.05
CA ASP A 292 3.25 -0.62 -25.69
C ASP A 292 4.17 -0.47 -24.48
N ASP A 293 5.47 -0.54 -24.73
CA ASP A 293 6.51 -0.48 -23.68
C ASP A 293 6.46 0.85 -22.91
N GLU A 294 6.13 1.95 -23.59
CA GLU A 294 5.96 3.25 -22.94
C GLU A 294 4.84 3.19 -21.90
N ALA A 295 3.65 2.78 -22.31
CA ALA A 295 2.48 2.75 -21.42
C ALA A 295 2.71 1.81 -20.24
N ARG A 296 3.29 0.63 -20.46
CA ARG A 296 3.64 -0.32 -19.40
C ARG A 296 4.68 0.22 -18.43
N GLY A 297 5.74 0.83 -18.95
CA GLY A 297 6.76 1.47 -18.13
C GLY A 297 6.22 2.65 -17.32
N GLN A 298 5.35 3.47 -17.91
CA GLN A 298 4.69 4.58 -17.22
C GLN A 298 3.71 4.10 -16.14
N MET A 299 2.99 3.00 -16.37
CA MET A 299 2.14 2.42 -15.33
C MET A 299 2.95 1.86 -14.15
N LEU A 300 4.11 1.24 -14.40
CA LEU A 300 5.01 0.81 -13.33
C LEU A 300 5.52 2.00 -12.50
N LEU A 301 5.89 3.10 -13.18
CA LEU A 301 6.26 4.35 -12.50
C LEU A 301 5.07 4.95 -11.73
N ALA A 302 3.86 4.92 -12.30
CA ALA A 302 2.65 5.39 -11.63
C ALA A 302 2.37 4.62 -10.34
N ALA A 303 2.58 3.29 -10.32
CA ALA A 303 2.46 2.47 -9.12
C ALA A 303 3.45 2.91 -8.03
N ALA A 304 4.73 3.13 -8.40
CA ALA A 304 5.76 3.56 -7.47
C ALA A 304 5.46 4.94 -6.86
N ILE A 305 5.05 5.92 -7.67
CA ILE A 305 4.72 7.27 -7.17
C ILE A 305 3.41 7.29 -6.38
N ALA A 306 2.40 6.50 -6.76
CA ALA A 306 1.22 6.30 -5.93
C ALA A 306 1.60 5.71 -4.57
N GLY A 307 2.51 4.73 -4.56
CA GLY A 307 3.05 4.12 -3.35
C GLY A 307 3.77 5.11 -2.42
N ILE A 308 4.51 6.07 -2.97
CA ILE A 308 5.10 7.17 -2.18
C ILE A 308 3.98 8.04 -1.56
N GLY A 309 2.92 8.33 -2.30
CA GLY A 309 1.76 9.10 -1.84
C GLY A 309 1.00 8.39 -0.71
N PHE A 310 0.34 7.27 -1.04
CA PHE A 310 -0.52 6.57 -0.09
C PHE A 310 0.26 5.85 1.02
N GLY A 311 1.51 5.48 0.79
CA GLY A 311 2.38 4.91 1.82
C GLY A 311 2.62 5.84 3.02
N ASN A 312 2.21 7.11 2.92
CA ASN A 312 2.25 8.11 3.98
C ASN A 312 0.86 8.69 4.31
N ALA A 313 0.02 8.92 3.31
CA ALA A 313 -1.35 9.39 3.54
C ALA A 313 -2.29 8.26 3.97
N GLY A 314 -2.15 7.10 3.36
CA GLY A 314 -3.00 5.93 3.58
C GLY A 314 -4.08 5.78 2.52
N VAL A 315 -4.88 4.73 2.68
CA VAL A 315 -6.09 4.41 1.93
C VAL A 315 -7.27 4.33 2.90
N HIS A 316 -8.51 4.24 2.40
CA HIS A 316 -9.65 4.27 3.31
C HIS A 316 -10.75 3.22 3.01
N LEU A 317 -12.00 3.62 2.78
CA LEU A 317 -13.13 2.69 2.72
C LEU A 317 -13.06 1.68 1.58
N PRO A 318 -12.69 2.03 0.31
CA PRO A 318 -12.63 1.04 -0.76
C PRO A 318 -11.69 -0.13 -0.42
N HIS A 319 -10.49 0.17 0.11
CA HIS A 319 -9.56 -0.85 0.60
C HIS A 319 -10.11 -1.58 1.83
N GLY A 320 -10.70 -0.89 2.80
CA GLY A 320 -11.30 -1.53 3.97
C GLY A 320 -12.40 -2.53 3.60
N MET A 321 -13.24 -2.17 2.64
CA MET A 321 -14.32 -3.00 2.11
C MET A 321 -13.80 -4.15 1.22
N SER A 322 -12.65 -3.98 0.58
CA SER A 322 -12.06 -5.01 -0.29
C SER A 322 -11.63 -6.26 0.46
N TYR A 323 -11.22 -6.14 1.72
CA TYR A 323 -10.68 -7.25 2.48
C TYR A 323 -11.68 -8.39 2.68
N PRO A 324 -12.93 -8.18 3.13
CA PRO A 324 -13.90 -9.26 3.17
C PRO A 324 -14.34 -9.73 1.78
N VAL A 325 -14.30 -8.86 0.75
CA VAL A 325 -14.59 -9.27 -0.63
C VAL A 325 -13.55 -10.27 -1.15
N ALA A 326 -12.27 -10.05 -0.91
CA ALA A 326 -11.23 -11.00 -1.28
C ALA A 326 -11.24 -12.25 -0.37
N GLY A 327 -11.35 -12.07 0.95
CA GLY A 327 -11.26 -13.17 1.93
C GLY A 327 -12.47 -14.10 2.00
N ARG A 328 -13.61 -13.73 1.41
CA ARG A 328 -14.86 -14.54 1.40
C ARG A 328 -15.29 -14.93 -0.01
N VAL A 329 -14.39 -14.86 -0.99
CA VAL A 329 -14.66 -15.29 -2.37
C VAL A 329 -15.21 -16.72 -2.39
N LYS A 330 -16.22 -16.96 -3.27
CA LYS A 330 -16.90 -18.26 -3.37
C LYS A 330 -16.31 -19.14 -4.48
N ASP A 331 -16.52 -18.69 -5.72
CA ASP A 331 -16.20 -19.47 -6.92
C ASP A 331 -15.73 -18.61 -8.11
N PHE A 332 -15.36 -17.34 -7.86
CA PHE A 332 -14.89 -16.47 -8.92
C PHE A 332 -13.46 -16.85 -9.34
N HIS A 333 -13.24 -17.04 -10.64
CA HIS A 333 -11.96 -17.35 -11.25
C HIS A 333 -11.64 -16.29 -12.31
N PRO A 334 -10.72 -15.36 -12.04
CA PRO A 334 -10.39 -14.26 -12.95
C PRO A 334 -9.57 -14.76 -14.14
N ALA A 335 -9.85 -14.23 -15.32
CA ALA A 335 -9.04 -14.50 -16.50
C ALA A 335 -7.59 -14.00 -16.30
N GLY A 336 -6.61 -14.73 -16.83
CA GLY A 336 -5.20 -14.32 -16.81
C GLY A 336 -4.45 -14.59 -15.49
N TYR A 337 -5.10 -15.20 -14.51
CA TYR A 337 -4.47 -15.68 -13.27
C TYR A 337 -4.38 -17.21 -13.30
N ASP A 338 -3.16 -17.74 -13.14
CA ASP A 338 -2.90 -19.18 -13.07
C ASP A 338 -2.92 -19.64 -11.61
N VAL A 339 -4.14 -19.76 -11.07
CA VAL A 339 -4.39 -20.22 -9.70
C VAL A 339 -5.46 -21.33 -9.72
N ASP A 340 -5.34 -22.28 -8.82
CA ASP A 340 -6.21 -23.45 -8.70
C ASP A 340 -7.40 -23.26 -7.74
N HIS A 341 -7.54 -22.05 -7.19
CA HIS A 341 -8.59 -21.70 -6.22
C HIS A 341 -9.35 -20.44 -6.67
N ALA A 342 -10.51 -20.22 -6.06
CA ALA A 342 -11.30 -19.02 -6.28
C ALA A 342 -10.55 -17.78 -5.77
N LEU A 343 -10.53 -16.72 -6.57
CA LEU A 343 -9.79 -15.51 -6.29
C LEU A 343 -10.52 -14.27 -6.85
N VAL A 344 -10.77 -13.26 -6.04
CA VAL A 344 -11.04 -11.90 -6.53
C VAL A 344 -9.74 -11.10 -6.38
N PRO A 345 -9.02 -10.80 -7.48
CA PRO A 345 -7.75 -10.07 -7.41
C PRO A 345 -7.90 -8.76 -6.65
N HIS A 346 -6.86 -8.40 -5.87
CA HIS A 346 -6.93 -7.26 -4.95
C HIS A 346 -7.46 -5.98 -5.61
N GLY A 347 -6.88 -5.52 -6.72
CA GLY A 347 -7.35 -4.31 -7.40
C GLY A 347 -8.80 -4.39 -7.87
N ILE A 348 -9.30 -5.58 -8.26
CA ILE A 348 -10.72 -5.79 -8.58
C ILE A 348 -11.56 -5.65 -7.31
N SER A 349 -11.18 -6.31 -6.21
CA SER A 349 -11.92 -6.23 -4.96
C SER A 349 -12.03 -4.81 -4.40
N VAL A 350 -11.04 -3.96 -4.68
CA VAL A 350 -11.04 -2.54 -4.28
C VAL A 350 -11.94 -1.71 -5.18
N ILE A 351 -11.73 -1.79 -6.51
CA ILE A 351 -12.40 -0.90 -7.46
C ILE A 351 -13.92 -1.11 -7.51
N LEU A 352 -14.39 -2.35 -7.23
CA LEU A 352 -15.83 -2.66 -7.18
C LEU A 352 -16.59 -1.86 -6.10
N ASN A 353 -15.91 -1.42 -5.05
CA ASN A 353 -16.49 -0.61 -3.98
C ASN A 353 -16.35 0.90 -4.24
N THR A 354 -15.41 1.30 -5.09
CA THR A 354 -14.99 2.69 -5.23
C THR A 354 -16.11 3.63 -5.68
N PRO A 355 -16.96 3.32 -6.69
CA PRO A 355 -18.04 4.23 -7.11
C PRO A 355 -19.05 4.57 -6.00
N ALA A 356 -19.45 3.58 -5.20
CA ALA A 356 -20.35 3.81 -4.07
C ALA A 356 -19.68 4.71 -3.01
N VAL A 357 -18.40 4.43 -2.71
CA VAL A 357 -17.66 5.18 -1.69
C VAL A 357 -17.42 6.64 -2.11
N VAL A 358 -17.05 6.93 -3.36
CA VAL A 358 -16.78 8.33 -3.75
C VAL A 358 -18.05 9.18 -3.73
N ARG A 359 -19.22 8.60 -4.07
CA ARG A 359 -20.52 9.26 -3.86
C ARG A 359 -20.79 9.57 -2.40
N PHE A 360 -20.48 8.63 -1.52
CA PHE A 360 -20.67 8.78 -0.07
C PHE A 360 -19.73 9.82 0.52
N THR A 361 -18.46 9.88 0.09
CA THR A 361 -17.43 10.74 0.71
C THR A 361 -17.36 12.15 0.12
N ALA A 362 -17.87 12.38 -1.09
CA ALA A 362 -17.77 13.66 -1.77
C ALA A 362 -18.35 14.86 -0.99
N PRO A 363 -19.44 14.74 -0.20
CA PRO A 363 -19.96 15.86 0.58
C PRO A 363 -18.97 16.42 1.62
N ALA A 364 -17.97 15.63 2.06
CA ALA A 364 -16.95 16.11 3.02
C ALA A 364 -15.98 17.11 2.40
N ASP A 365 -15.59 16.90 1.13
CA ASP A 365 -14.72 17.80 0.36
C ASP A 365 -15.01 17.66 -1.13
N PRO A 366 -16.05 18.34 -1.65
CA PRO A 366 -16.41 18.27 -3.08
C PRO A 366 -15.27 18.74 -3.99
N GLY A 367 -14.48 19.73 -3.55
CA GLY A 367 -13.37 20.28 -4.33
C GLY A 367 -12.29 19.25 -4.63
N ARG A 368 -11.93 18.42 -3.64
CA ARG A 368 -10.96 17.33 -3.84
C ARG A 368 -11.52 16.26 -4.78
N HIS A 369 -12.80 15.91 -4.67
CA HIS A 369 -13.43 14.93 -5.55
C HIS A 369 -13.50 15.42 -7.01
N LEU A 370 -13.85 16.69 -7.24
CA LEU A 370 -13.81 17.29 -8.57
C LEU A 370 -12.39 17.37 -9.14
N ARG A 371 -11.39 17.71 -8.31
CA ARG A 371 -9.98 17.73 -8.75
C ARG A 371 -9.48 16.33 -9.13
N ALA A 372 -9.85 15.29 -8.39
CA ALA A 372 -9.54 13.91 -8.73
C ALA A 372 -10.24 13.48 -10.04
N ALA A 373 -11.52 13.82 -10.21
CA ALA A 373 -12.26 13.58 -11.45
C ALA A 373 -11.60 14.27 -12.65
N GLN A 374 -11.16 15.52 -12.49
CA GLN A 374 -10.42 16.26 -13.52
C GLN A 374 -9.11 15.57 -13.90
N ALA A 375 -8.35 15.10 -12.90
CA ALA A 375 -7.11 14.36 -13.15
C ALA A 375 -7.35 13.09 -13.96
N LEU A 376 -8.51 12.43 -13.75
CA LEU A 376 -8.96 11.28 -14.52
C LEU A 376 -9.61 11.63 -15.88
N GLY A 377 -9.75 12.92 -16.21
CA GLY A 377 -10.22 13.38 -17.53
C GLY A 377 -11.64 13.97 -17.57
N ALA A 378 -12.31 14.16 -16.44
CA ALA A 378 -13.62 14.81 -16.42
C ALA A 378 -13.51 16.32 -16.67
N GLU A 379 -14.52 16.86 -17.36
CA GLU A 379 -14.76 18.30 -17.42
C GLU A 379 -15.44 18.74 -16.11
N THR A 380 -14.78 19.60 -15.35
CA THR A 380 -15.26 20.00 -14.01
C THR A 380 -15.49 21.50 -13.86
N GLU A 381 -15.28 22.29 -14.91
CA GLU A 381 -15.49 23.73 -14.87
C GLU A 381 -16.98 24.05 -14.70
N GLY A 382 -17.32 24.81 -13.67
CA GLY A 382 -18.70 25.18 -13.36
C GLY A 382 -19.59 24.08 -12.77
N VAL A 383 -19.04 22.90 -12.50
CA VAL A 383 -19.79 21.81 -11.87
C VAL A 383 -20.10 22.15 -10.41
N PRO A 384 -21.38 22.05 -9.96
CA PRO A 384 -21.76 22.23 -8.57
C PRO A 384 -21.09 21.18 -7.67
N GLY A 385 -20.74 21.58 -6.44
CA GLY A 385 -20.12 20.66 -5.47
C GLY A 385 -20.99 19.46 -5.10
N GLU A 386 -22.32 19.58 -5.18
CA GLU A 386 -23.26 18.49 -4.94
C GLU A 386 -23.17 17.36 -5.96
N ASP A 387 -22.67 17.64 -7.17
CA ASP A 387 -22.50 16.66 -8.25
C ASP A 387 -21.11 15.98 -8.21
N ALA A 388 -20.22 16.42 -7.33
CA ALA A 388 -18.82 15.97 -7.30
C ALA A 388 -18.68 14.45 -7.18
N GLY A 389 -19.54 13.82 -6.37
CA GLY A 389 -19.54 12.38 -6.16
C GLY A 389 -19.92 11.58 -7.41
N GLU A 390 -20.96 12.04 -8.12
CA GLU A 390 -21.39 11.39 -9.36
C GLU A 390 -20.37 11.57 -10.48
N ILE A 391 -19.82 12.77 -10.66
CA ILE A 391 -18.82 13.02 -11.71
C ILE A 391 -17.56 12.14 -11.48
N LEU A 392 -17.11 12.01 -10.25
CA LEU A 392 -15.97 11.14 -9.96
C LEU A 392 -16.32 9.66 -10.12
N ALA A 393 -17.49 9.23 -9.65
CA ALA A 393 -17.95 7.86 -9.83
C ALA A 393 -18.07 7.48 -11.30
N ASP A 394 -18.59 8.37 -12.14
CA ASP A 394 -18.70 8.16 -13.59
C ASP A 394 -17.33 7.96 -14.25
N GLN A 395 -16.30 8.71 -13.82
CA GLN A 395 -14.94 8.50 -14.33
C GLN A 395 -14.38 7.12 -13.91
N VAL A 396 -14.57 6.72 -12.67
CA VAL A 396 -14.16 5.38 -12.21
C VAL A 396 -14.89 4.29 -12.99
N ILE A 397 -16.21 4.42 -13.17
CA ILE A 397 -17.02 3.48 -13.94
C ILE A 397 -16.57 3.45 -15.41
N HIS A 398 -16.19 4.59 -15.99
CA HIS A 398 -15.64 4.63 -17.35
C HIS A 398 -14.40 3.75 -17.48
N PHE A 399 -13.43 3.84 -16.53
CA PHE A 399 -12.26 2.96 -16.51
C PHE A 399 -12.65 1.50 -16.32
N MET A 400 -13.57 1.21 -15.39
CA MET A 400 -14.04 -0.17 -15.16
C MET A 400 -14.63 -0.79 -16.43
N LYS A 401 -15.47 -0.05 -17.16
CA LYS A 401 -16.06 -0.50 -18.44
C LYS A 401 -15.01 -0.67 -19.52
N THR A 402 -14.10 0.30 -19.68
CA THR A 402 -13.04 0.28 -20.68
C THR A 402 -12.11 -0.92 -20.50
N LEU A 403 -11.88 -1.32 -19.26
CA LEU A 403 -11.00 -2.44 -18.88
C LEU A 403 -11.76 -3.75 -18.64
N GLU A 404 -13.04 -3.81 -19.04
CA GLU A 404 -13.89 -5.01 -18.97
C GLU A 404 -13.99 -5.62 -17.55
N MET A 405 -14.05 -4.75 -16.52
CA MET A 405 -14.20 -5.21 -15.14
C MET A 405 -15.61 -5.75 -14.86
N PRO A 406 -15.75 -6.64 -13.86
CA PRO A 406 -17.07 -7.11 -13.40
C PRO A 406 -17.97 -5.94 -13.01
N ASN A 407 -19.27 -6.02 -13.36
CA ASN A 407 -20.26 -5.02 -12.98
C ASN A 407 -20.74 -5.24 -11.55
N GLY A 408 -19.96 -4.75 -10.57
CA GLY A 408 -20.29 -4.83 -9.17
C GLY A 408 -19.99 -6.18 -8.51
N LEU A 409 -20.26 -6.25 -7.22
CA LEU A 409 -20.00 -7.43 -6.40
C LEU A 409 -20.81 -8.66 -6.80
N ALA A 410 -22.01 -8.45 -7.39
CA ALA A 410 -22.82 -9.56 -7.88
C ALA A 410 -22.15 -10.33 -9.02
N ALA A 411 -21.38 -9.66 -9.87
CA ALA A 411 -20.64 -10.30 -10.96
C ALA A 411 -19.45 -11.14 -10.48
N VAL A 412 -19.02 -11.01 -9.22
CA VAL A 412 -18.01 -11.85 -8.59
C VAL A 412 -18.59 -12.81 -7.55
N GLY A 413 -19.92 -13.03 -7.58
CA GLY A 413 -20.61 -14.08 -6.84
C GLY A 413 -21.27 -13.68 -5.52
N TYR A 414 -21.27 -12.38 -5.15
CA TYR A 414 -21.95 -11.89 -3.95
C TYR A 414 -23.42 -11.54 -4.22
N GLN A 415 -24.24 -11.71 -3.19
CA GLN A 415 -25.66 -11.42 -3.20
C GLN A 415 -26.03 -10.52 -2.02
N GLN A 416 -27.28 -10.02 -2.00
CA GLN A 416 -27.77 -9.18 -0.89
C GLN A 416 -27.63 -9.86 0.49
N GLU A 417 -27.78 -11.18 0.53
CA GLU A 417 -27.66 -12.01 1.74
C GLU A 417 -26.24 -12.06 2.29
N ASP A 418 -25.23 -11.75 1.47
CA ASP A 418 -23.82 -11.73 1.89
C ASP A 418 -23.41 -10.40 2.55
N VAL A 419 -24.18 -9.32 2.30
CA VAL A 419 -23.84 -7.98 2.79
C VAL A 419 -23.57 -7.91 4.29
N PRO A 420 -24.35 -8.56 5.18
CA PRO A 420 -24.03 -8.55 6.61
C PRO A 420 -22.64 -9.12 6.93
N ALA A 421 -22.21 -10.18 6.25
CA ALA A 421 -20.90 -10.80 6.44
C ALA A 421 -19.76 -9.92 5.90
N LEU A 422 -19.98 -9.20 4.80
CA LEU A 422 -19.03 -8.21 4.28
C LEU A 422 -18.86 -7.02 5.24
N VAL A 423 -19.95 -6.53 5.83
CA VAL A 423 -19.93 -5.48 6.85
C VAL A 423 -19.13 -5.94 8.07
N GLU A 424 -19.41 -7.13 8.60
CA GLU A 424 -18.69 -7.71 9.75
C GLU A 424 -17.19 -7.81 9.49
N GLY A 425 -16.77 -8.21 8.29
CA GLY A 425 -15.36 -8.31 7.91
C GLY A 425 -14.67 -6.94 7.71
N THR A 426 -15.44 -5.87 7.42
CA THR A 426 -14.93 -4.51 7.25
C THR A 426 -14.73 -3.80 8.58
N LEU A 427 -15.60 -3.99 9.55
CA LEU A 427 -15.57 -3.27 10.84
C LEU A 427 -14.22 -3.33 11.57
N PRO A 428 -13.46 -4.46 11.57
CA PRO A 428 -12.16 -4.50 12.23
C PRO A 428 -11.05 -3.74 11.50
N GLN A 429 -11.28 -3.26 10.28
CA GLN A 429 -10.25 -2.66 9.41
C GLN A 429 -9.96 -1.19 9.76
N HIS A 430 -9.95 -0.86 11.06
CA HIS A 430 -9.77 0.51 11.57
C HIS A 430 -8.48 1.19 11.09
N ARG A 431 -7.45 0.43 10.72
CA ARG A 431 -6.20 1.00 10.19
C ARG A 431 -6.45 1.87 8.95
N VAL A 432 -7.41 1.48 8.12
CA VAL A 432 -7.76 2.17 6.88
C VAL A 432 -9.10 2.91 7.00
N THR A 433 -10.16 2.30 7.51
CA THR A 433 -11.49 2.92 7.52
C THR A 433 -11.56 4.24 8.28
N LYS A 434 -10.71 4.44 9.32
CA LYS A 434 -10.59 5.72 10.06
C LYS A 434 -10.04 6.88 9.24
N LEU A 435 -9.46 6.61 8.07
CA LEU A 435 -8.97 7.66 7.17
C LEU A 435 -10.05 8.16 6.21
N SER A 436 -11.22 7.56 6.22
CA SER A 436 -12.35 8.07 5.44
C SER A 436 -12.77 9.45 5.94
N PRO A 437 -13.03 10.41 5.03
CA PRO A 437 -13.47 11.75 5.42
C PRO A 437 -14.88 11.78 6.01
N ILE A 438 -15.67 10.72 5.78
CA ILE A 438 -16.96 10.48 6.45
C ILE A 438 -16.88 9.12 7.14
N GLU A 439 -17.20 9.09 8.42
CA GLU A 439 -17.22 7.85 9.18
C GLU A 439 -18.31 6.90 8.65
N ALA A 440 -17.98 5.63 8.50
CA ALA A 440 -18.90 4.59 8.05
C ALA A 440 -19.05 3.53 9.14
N GLY A 441 -20.20 3.54 9.81
CA GLY A 441 -20.63 2.50 10.72
C GLY A 441 -21.34 1.34 10.00
N PRO A 442 -21.94 0.40 10.76
CA PRO A 442 -22.62 -0.76 10.16
C PRO A 442 -23.75 -0.39 9.17
N GLU A 443 -24.48 0.69 9.43
CA GLU A 443 -25.58 1.14 8.56
C GLU A 443 -25.05 1.70 7.23
N GLU A 444 -24.00 2.55 7.29
CA GLU A 444 -23.35 3.12 6.11
C GLU A 444 -22.70 2.03 5.26
N LEU A 445 -21.95 1.13 5.89
CA LEU A 445 -21.32 0.00 5.20
C LEU A 445 -22.36 -0.91 4.53
N THR A 446 -23.51 -1.14 5.17
CA THR A 446 -24.60 -1.92 4.57
C THR A 446 -25.10 -1.25 3.28
N ARG A 447 -25.30 0.07 3.29
CA ARG A 447 -25.69 0.83 2.09
C ARG A 447 -24.61 0.76 1.02
N LEU A 448 -23.36 1.01 1.38
CA LEU A 448 -22.24 1.01 0.45
C LEU A 448 -22.06 -0.35 -0.25
N PHE A 449 -22.14 -1.46 0.49
CA PHE A 449 -22.09 -2.78 -0.11
C PHE A 449 -23.33 -3.09 -0.99
N THR A 450 -24.50 -2.66 -0.57
CA THR A 450 -25.72 -2.80 -1.38
C THR A 450 -25.61 -2.03 -2.69
N ASP A 451 -25.13 -0.79 -2.66
CA ASP A 451 -24.89 0.03 -3.85
C ASP A 451 -23.77 -0.52 -4.75
N ALA A 452 -22.81 -1.25 -4.16
CA ALA A 452 -21.74 -1.89 -4.90
C ALA A 452 -22.12 -3.26 -5.52
N LEU A 453 -23.29 -3.84 -5.22
CA LEU A 453 -23.74 -5.10 -5.83
C LEU A 453 -23.86 -5.00 -7.34
N THR A 454 -24.42 -3.90 -7.83
CA THR A 454 -24.54 -3.60 -9.27
C THR A 454 -24.28 -2.11 -9.48
N ILE A 455 -23.28 -1.78 -10.28
CA ILE A 455 -22.77 -0.41 -10.40
C ILE A 455 -23.38 0.30 -11.62
N TRP A 456 -23.58 -0.40 -12.75
CA TRP A 456 -24.18 0.13 -13.98
C TRP A 456 -25.14 -0.84 -14.66
#